data_cc7a79208dc323b8da58f0af7fd29b90
#
_entry.id   cc7a79208dc323b8da58f0af7fd29b90
#
_cell.length_a   1.000
_cell.length_b   1.000
_cell.length_c   1.000
_cell.angle_alpha   90.00
_cell.angle_beta   90.00
_cell.angle_gamma   90.00
#
_symmetry.space_group_name_H-M   'P 1'
#
loop_
_entity.id
_entity.type
_entity.pdbx_description
1 polymer ?
#
loop_
_entity_poly.entity_id
_entity_poly.type
_entity_poly.pdbx_seq_one_letter_code
_entity_poly.pdbx_strand_id
1 'polypeptide(L)'
;MNEKDIDRIAEKILEKLKNDKEIKAEKQLTPFQKTEKLLSELSLLKGAIDSKNMLIEDLKKEGISIHKRETGVNVQSSKVYLSELEKVENRIEKLQEEIVRIENVVNMVERALETIKGKKYYDIIQMKYFEGLTFEHIAEKLNISVITAKRYKNYMIRQLQLIIFSDDVIKNILN
;
A
#
# COMPACT_ATOMS: atom_id res chain seq x y z
N MET A 1 28.84 3.68 -42.43
CA MET A 1 28.03 2.75 -41.60
C MET A 1 27.04 2.11 -42.57
N ASN A 2 27.09 0.82 -42.75
CA ASN A 2 26.34 0.12 -43.81
C ASN A 2 24.92 -0.19 -43.25
N GLU A 3 23.89 -0.19 -44.11
CA GLU A 3 22.49 -0.46 -43.74
C GLU A 3 22.36 -1.76 -42.94
N LYS A 4 23.14 -2.78 -43.29
CA LYS A 4 23.23 -4.04 -42.53
C LYS A 4 23.77 -3.92 -41.09
N ASP A 5 24.59 -2.90 -40.82
CA ASP A 5 25.13 -2.65 -39.47
C ASP A 5 24.07 -1.97 -38.59
N ILE A 6 23.21 -1.13 -39.20
CA ILE A 6 22.09 -0.48 -38.52
C ILE A 6 21.03 -1.49 -38.12
N ASP A 7 20.67 -2.42 -39.04
CA ASP A 7 19.71 -3.49 -38.75
C ASP A 7 20.20 -4.41 -37.63
N ARG A 8 21.48 -4.78 -37.65
CA ARG A 8 22.07 -5.63 -36.60
C ARG A 8 22.15 -4.96 -35.24
N ILE A 9 22.31 -3.63 -35.19
CA ILE A 9 22.26 -2.86 -33.95
C ILE A 9 20.81 -2.73 -33.48
N ALA A 10 19.86 -2.50 -34.36
CA ALA A 10 18.44 -2.43 -34.04
C ALA A 10 17.91 -3.76 -33.49
N GLU A 11 18.27 -4.90 -34.09
CA GLU A 11 17.94 -6.24 -33.57
C GLU A 11 18.50 -6.47 -32.16
N LYS A 12 19.78 -6.13 -31.93
CA LYS A 12 20.39 -6.26 -30.60
C LYS A 12 19.75 -5.35 -29.54
N ILE A 13 19.29 -4.17 -29.91
CA ILE A 13 18.56 -3.26 -29.02
C ILE A 13 17.18 -3.82 -28.71
N LEU A 14 16.46 -4.36 -29.71
CA LEU A 14 15.16 -4.99 -29.54
C LEU A 14 15.24 -6.25 -28.67
N GLU A 15 16.28 -7.06 -28.83
CA GLU A 15 16.53 -8.25 -28.02
C GLU A 15 16.84 -7.87 -26.55
N LYS A 16 17.67 -6.83 -26.33
CA LYS A 16 17.91 -6.29 -25.00
C LYS A 16 16.63 -5.73 -24.35
N LEU A 17 15.81 -4.99 -25.11
CA LEU A 17 14.54 -4.45 -24.61
C LEU A 17 13.50 -5.52 -24.31
N LYS A 18 13.50 -6.66 -25.04
CA LYS A 18 12.67 -7.83 -24.72
C LYS A 18 13.15 -8.51 -23.44
N ASN A 19 14.46 -8.76 -23.33
CA ASN A 19 15.05 -9.34 -22.11
C ASN A 19 14.86 -8.42 -20.89
N ASP A 20 14.99 -7.10 -21.03
CA ASP A 20 14.70 -6.14 -19.97
C ASP A 20 13.20 -6.07 -19.59
N LYS A 21 12.29 -6.35 -20.54
CA LYS A 21 10.85 -6.49 -20.24
C LYS A 21 10.53 -7.82 -19.55
N GLU A 22 11.22 -8.91 -19.90
CA GLU A 22 11.08 -10.20 -19.21
C GLU A 22 11.70 -10.17 -17.81
N ILE A 23 12.80 -9.43 -17.60
CA ILE A 23 13.41 -9.22 -16.28
C ILE A 23 12.58 -8.24 -15.41
N LYS A 24 11.86 -7.30 -16.04
CA LYS A 24 10.91 -6.37 -15.40
C LYS A 24 9.47 -6.90 -15.36
N ALA A 25 9.19 -8.14 -15.76
CA ALA A 25 8.02 -8.84 -15.27
C ALA A 25 8.16 -8.88 -13.74
N GLU A 26 7.60 -7.88 -13.06
CA GLU A 26 7.55 -7.78 -11.59
C GLU A 26 7.20 -9.17 -11.08
N LYS A 27 8.13 -9.78 -10.37
CA LYS A 27 7.92 -11.08 -9.73
C LYS A 27 6.66 -10.89 -8.87
N GLN A 28 5.52 -11.35 -9.40
CA GLN A 28 4.26 -11.18 -8.69
C GLN A 28 4.44 -11.80 -7.32
N LEU A 29 4.30 -10.98 -6.30
CA LEU A 29 4.41 -11.43 -4.92
C LEU A 29 3.39 -12.53 -4.68
N THR A 30 3.83 -13.63 -4.11
CA THR A 30 2.92 -14.68 -3.66
C THR A 30 1.95 -14.12 -2.61
N PRO A 31 0.75 -14.71 -2.42
CA PRO A 31 -0.17 -14.28 -1.36
C PRO A 31 0.48 -14.25 0.03
N PHE A 32 1.41 -15.16 0.31
CA PHE A 32 2.20 -15.14 1.54
C PHE A 32 3.06 -13.86 1.66
N GLN A 33 3.81 -13.53 0.61
CA GLN A 33 4.64 -12.33 0.58
C GLN A 33 3.81 -11.03 0.61
N LYS A 34 2.65 -11.03 -0.05
CA LYS A 34 1.69 -9.91 0.03
C LYS A 34 1.20 -9.72 1.47
N THR A 35 0.89 -10.81 2.19
CA THR A 35 0.49 -10.74 3.60
C THR A 35 1.60 -10.18 4.48
N GLU A 36 2.85 -10.65 4.32
CA GLU A 36 3.99 -10.10 5.06
C GLU A 36 4.20 -8.61 4.78
N LYS A 37 4.09 -8.21 3.52
CA LYS A 37 4.21 -6.81 3.11
C LYS A 37 3.11 -5.94 3.73
N LEU A 38 1.85 -6.39 3.69
CA LEU A 38 0.73 -5.68 4.31
C LEU A 38 0.95 -5.45 5.82
N LEU A 39 1.45 -6.47 6.55
CA LEU A 39 1.75 -6.33 7.97
C LEU A 39 2.89 -5.35 8.24
N SER A 40 3.97 -5.40 7.46
CA SER A 40 5.11 -4.50 7.62
C SER A 40 4.78 -3.04 7.28
N GLU A 41 3.84 -2.81 6.37
CA GLU A 41 3.44 -1.49 5.91
C GLU A 41 2.18 -0.94 6.60
N LEU A 42 1.54 -1.71 7.49
CA LEU A 42 0.27 -1.32 8.11
C LEU A 42 0.35 0.02 8.85
N SER A 43 1.44 0.26 9.58
CA SER A 43 1.68 1.53 10.28
C SER A 43 1.83 2.70 9.31
N LEU A 44 2.53 2.49 8.18
CA LEU A 44 2.70 3.50 7.14
C LEU A 44 1.38 3.82 6.44
N LEU A 45 0.55 2.81 6.20
CA LEU A 45 -0.79 3.01 5.62
C LEU A 45 -1.68 3.86 6.52
N LYS A 46 -1.64 3.64 7.85
CA LYS A 46 -2.35 4.48 8.81
C LYS A 46 -1.82 5.93 8.79
N GLY A 47 -0.51 6.11 8.83
CA GLY A 47 0.11 7.44 8.73
C GLY A 47 -0.21 8.16 7.41
N ALA A 48 -0.40 7.41 6.32
CA ALA A 48 -0.83 7.99 5.03
C ALA A 48 -2.27 8.53 5.08
N ILE A 49 -3.18 7.88 5.82
CA ILE A 49 -4.54 8.39 6.07
C ILE A 49 -4.47 9.71 6.81
N ASP A 50 -3.70 9.77 7.92
CA ASP A 50 -3.55 10.96 8.72
C ASP A 50 -2.98 12.14 7.90
N SER A 51 -1.92 11.87 7.12
CA SER A 51 -1.30 12.88 6.24
C SER A 51 -2.27 13.41 5.18
N LYS A 52 -3.11 12.53 4.60
CA LYS A 52 -4.11 12.94 3.61
C LYS A 52 -5.23 13.76 4.25
N ASN A 53 -5.66 13.40 5.47
CA ASN A 53 -6.64 14.18 6.22
C ASN A 53 -6.12 15.59 6.54
N MET A 54 -4.86 15.72 6.96
CA MET A 54 -4.23 17.04 7.15
C MET A 54 -4.22 17.85 5.86
N LEU A 55 -3.87 17.24 4.74
CA LEU A 55 -3.87 17.92 3.45
C LEU A 55 -5.28 18.38 3.03
N ILE A 56 -6.32 17.59 3.30
CA ILE A 56 -7.71 17.97 3.06
C ILE A 56 -8.09 19.20 3.91
N GLU A 57 -7.69 19.25 5.18
CA GLU A 57 -7.95 20.41 6.05
C GLU A 57 -7.25 21.68 5.53
N ASP A 58 -6.04 21.56 5.00
CA ASP A 58 -5.33 22.71 4.44
C ASP A 58 -5.98 23.18 3.12
N LEU A 59 -6.41 22.26 2.25
CA LEU A 59 -7.16 22.59 1.05
C LEU A 59 -8.52 23.26 1.35
N LYS A 60 -9.21 22.83 2.39
CA LYS A 60 -10.45 23.50 2.85
C LYS A 60 -10.20 24.96 3.29
N LYS A 61 -9.09 25.20 4.01
CA LYS A 61 -8.71 26.57 4.40
C LYS A 61 -8.37 27.44 3.19
N GLU A 62 -7.70 26.86 2.19
CA GLU A 62 -7.41 27.52 0.92
C GLU A 62 -8.71 27.89 0.19
N GLY A 63 -9.66 26.99 0.05
CA GLY A 63 -10.97 27.23 -0.54
C GLY A 63 -11.74 28.36 0.17
N ILE A 64 -11.71 28.41 1.51
CA ILE A 64 -12.32 29.50 2.30
C ILE A 64 -11.60 30.84 2.02
N SER A 65 -10.29 30.84 1.88
CA SER A 65 -9.50 32.05 1.59
C SER A 65 -9.79 32.58 0.18
N ILE A 66 -9.95 31.69 -0.77
CA ILE A 66 -10.39 32.02 -2.13
C ILE A 66 -11.80 32.64 -2.04
N HIS A 67 -12.73 32.07 -1.31
CA HIS A 67 -14.10 32.58 -1.15
C HIS A 67 -14.16 34.00 -0.53
N LYS A 68 -13.31 34.31 0.45
CA LYS A 68 -13.26 35.64 1.09
C LYS A 68 -12.73 36.76 0.19
N ARG A 69 -11.93 36.46 -0.81
CA ARG A 69 -11.38 37.46 -1.76
C ARG A 69 -12.44 38.00 -2.74
N GLU A 70 -13.55 37.30 -2.92
CA GLU A 70 -14.60 37.68 -3.91
C GLU A 70 -15.63 38.68 -3.46
N THR A 71 -15.76 38.97 -2.16
CA THR A 71 -16.79 39.89 -1.67
C THR A 71 -16.63 41.35 -2.13
N GLY A 72 -15.73 41.59 -3.13
CA GLY A 72 -15.42 42.95 -3.60
C GLY A 72 -15.14 43.13 -5.08
N VAL A 73 -15.28 42.14 -6.02
CA VAL A 73 -14.74 42.28 -7.40
C VAL A 73 -15.65 41.74 -8.52
N ASN A 74 -15.68 42.49 -9.59
CA ASN A 74 -16.17 42.44 -10.97
C ASN A 74 -16.44 41.04 -11.60
N VAL A 75 -17.49 40.97 -12.44
CA VAL A 75 -18.06 39.80 -13.15
C VAL A 75 -17.06 38.97 -14.01
N GLN A 76 -15.94 39.53 -14.46
CA GLN A 76 -14.89 38.78 -15.18
C GLN A 76 -14.02 37.91 -14.26
N SER A 77 -13.93 38.23 -13.00
CA SER A 77 -13.21 37.50 -11.94
C SER A 77 -13.93 36.20 -11.54
N SER A 78 -15.23 36.12 -11.67
CA SER A 78 -16.06 35.01 -11.20
C SER A 78 -15.81 33.68 -11.93
N LYS A 79 -15.48 33.71 -13.23
CA LYS A 79 -15.22 32.51 -14.02
C LYS A 79 -13.89 31.82 -13.65
N VAL A 80 -12.83 32.59 -13.42
CA VAL A 80 -11.51 32.09 -12.99
C VAL A 80 -11.61 31.53 -11.57
N TYR A 81 -12.34 32.18 -10.72
CA TYR A 81 -12.61 31.83 -9.36
C TYR A 81 -13.37 30.48 -9.21
N LEU A 82 -14.49 30.32 -9.92
CA LEU A 82 -15.21 29.05 -9.95
C LEU A 82 -14.30 27.89 -10.39
N SER A 83 -13.42 28.15 -11.39
CA SER A 83 -12.44 27.16 -11.84
C SER A 83 -11.38 26.81 -10.78
N GLU A 84 -10.97 27.76 -9.93
CA GLU A 84 -10.01 27.49 -8.84
C GLU A 84 -10.67 26.72 -7.69
N LEU A 85 -11.89 27.11 -7.31
CA LEU A 85 -12.66 26.42 -6.29
C LEU A 85 -12.97 24.98 -6.70
N GLU A 86 -13.42 24.79 -7.94
CA GLU A 86 -13.68 23.47 -8.51
C GLU A 86 -12.43 22.57 -8.52
N LYS A 87 -11.23 23.14 -8.78
CA LYS A 87 -9.98 22.38 -8.67
C LYS A 87 -9.68 21.94 -7.24
N VAL A 88 -9.92 22.79 -6.25
CA VAL A 88 -9.74 22.46 -4.84
C VAL A 88 -10.72 21.35 -4.43
N GLU A 89 -11.99 21.47 -4.79
CA GLU A 89 -13.03 20.48 -4.50
C GLU A 89 -12.69 19.11 -5.14
N ASN A 90 -12.34 19.08 -6.43
CA ASN A 90 -11.94 17.87 -7.14
C ASN A 90 -10.70 17.21 -6.49
N ARG A 91 -9.78 18.01 -5.95
CA ARG A 91 -8.60 17.47 -5.26
C ARG A 91 -8.97 16.85 -3.91
N ILE A 92 -9.87 17.48 -3.17
CA ILE A 92 -10.40 16.94 -1.91
C ILE A 92 -11.11 15.61 -2.17
N GLU A 93 -12.00 15.55 -3.17
CA GLU A 93 -12.73 14.34 -3.54
C GLU A 93 -11.76 13.16 -3.86
N LYS A 94 -10.76 13.40 -4.69
CA LYS A 94 -9.73 12.38 -4.99
C LYS A 94 -9.00 11.89 -3.75
N LEU A 95 -8.63 12.81 -2.84
CA LEU A 95 -7.97 12.42 -1.59
C LEU A 95 -8.89 11.59 -0.70
N GLN A 96 -10.18 11.92 -0.63
CA GLN A 96 -11.17 11.15 0.12
C GLN A 96 -11.34 9.74 -0.45
N GLU A 97 -11.42 9.59 -1.78
CA GLU A 97 -11.45 8.27 -2.41
C GLU A 97 -10.20 7.44 -2.13
N GLU A 98 -9.02 8.08 -2.11
CA GLU A 98 -7.76 7.41 -1.77
C GLU A 98 -7.75 6.97 -0.30
N ILE A 99 -8.24 7.80 0.62
CA ILE A 99 -8.40 7.45 2.04
C ILE A 99 -9.29 6.23 2.18
N VAL A 100 -10.47 6.22 1.57
CA VAL A 100 -11.41 5.08 1.63
C VAL A 100 -10.75 3.79 1.13
N ARG A 101 -9.97 3.85 0.05
CA ARG A 101 -9.23 2.67 -0.45
C ARG A 101 -8.20 2.16 0.57
N ILE A 102 -7.45 3.07 1.20
CA ILE A 102 -6.45 2.69 2.22
C ILE A 102 -7.14 2.15 3.48
N GLU A 103 -8.20 2.80 3.95
CA GLU A 103 -8.98 2.35 5.11
C GLU A 103 -9.56 0.94 4.91
N ASN A 104 -10.06 0.63 3.72
CA ASN A 104 -10.55 -0.71 3.41
C ASN A 104 -9.44 -1.78 3.57
N VAL A 105 -8.22 -1.48 3.10
CA VAL A 105 -7.07 -2.38 3.27
C VAL A 105 -6.67 -2.50 4.74
N VAL A 106 -6.56 -1.39 5.46
CA VAL A 106 -6.24 -1.37 6.90
C VAL A 106 -7.26 -2.19 7.69
N ASN A 107 -8.54 -1.92 7.49
CA ASN A 107 -9.63 -2.61 8.18
C ASN A 107 -9.64 -4.12 7.88
N MET A 108 -9.37 -4.51 6.64
CA MET A 108 -9.25 -5.92 6.25
C MET A 108 -8.14 -6.62 7.02
N VAL A 109 -6.95 -6.00 7.10
CA VAL A 109 -5.80 -6.57 7.82
C VAL A 109 -6.06 -6.62 9.33
N GLU A 110 -6.63 -5.58 9.92
CA GLU A 110 -6.95 -5.52 11.35
C GLU A 110 -7.97 -6.58 11.77
N ARG A 111 -9.04 -6.77 10.98
CA ARG A 111 -10.02 -7.82 11.20
C ARG A 111 -9.39 -9.22 11.12
N ALA A 112 -8.48 -9.42 10.17
CA ALA A 112 -7.74 -10.68 10.05
C ALA A 112 -6.86 -10.93 11.28
N LEU A 113 -6.15 -9.89 11.77
CA LEU A 113 -5.33 -9.96 12.98
C LEU A 113 -6.19 -10.30 14.23
N GLU A 114 -7.35 -9.68 14.37
CA GLU A 114 -8.26 -9.94 15.50
C GLU A 114 -8.75 -11.41 15.50
N THR A 115 -9.00 -11.99 14.32
CA THR A 115 -9.40 -13.40 14.18
C THR A 115 -8.34 -14.38 14.71
N ILE A 116 -7.05 -14.03 14.65
CA ILE A 116 -5.95 -14.90 15.09
C ILE A 116 -5.38 -14.51 16.47
N LYS A 117 -5.83 -13.44 17.09
CA LYS A 117 -5.28 -12.85 18.33
C LYS A 117 -5.25 -13.84 19.51
N GLY A 118 -6.23 -14.75 19.63
CA GLY A 118 -6.26 -15.77 20.68
C GLY A 118 -5.37 -16.99 20.43
N LYS A 119 -4.65 -17.06 19.31
CA LYS A 119 -3.82 -18.23 18.98
C LYS A 119 -2.49 -18.20 19.72
N LYS A 120 -1.99 -19.40 20.07
CA LYS A 120 -0.69 -19.56 20.71
C LYS A 120 0.41 -18.87 19.89
N TYR A 121 1.24 -18.08 20.55
CA TYR A 121 2.33 -17.30 19.96
C TYR A 121 1.88 -16.21 18.96
N TYR A 122 0.65 -15.70 19.06
CA TYR A 122 0.22 -14.51 18.32
C TYR A 122 1.18 -13.33 18.52
N ASP A 123 1.72 -13.18 19.73
CA ASP A 123 2.65 -12.10 20.10
C ASP A 123 3.88 -12.03 19.20
N ILE A 124 4.26 -13.13 18.52
CA ILE A 124 5.33 -13.12 17.51
C ILE A 124 5.02 -12.15 16.37
N ILE A 125 3.77 -12.04 15.96
CA ILE A 125 3.34 -11.09 14.91
C ILE A 125 3.50 -9.67 15.41
N GLN A 126 3.05 -9.39 16.64
CA GLN A 126 3.20 -8.06 17.27
C GLN A 126 4.66 -7.65 17.36
N MET A 127 5.47 -8.50 17.98
CA MET A 127 6.90 -8.25 18.17
C MET A 127 7.66 -8.07 16.86
N LYS A 128 7.32 -8.88 15.82
CA LYS A 128 8.06 -8.86 14.55
C LYS A 128 7.69 -7.68 13.66
N TYR A 129 6.39 -7.40 13.50
CA TYR A 129 5.91 -6.45 12.49
C TYR A 129 5.60 -5.06 13.06
N PHE A 130 5.27 -4.95 14.34
CA PHE A 130 4.89 -3.68 14.96
C PHE A 130 5.95 -3.15 15.94
N GLU A 131 6.67 -4.04 16.63
CA GLU A 131 7.79 -3.65 17.50
C GLU A 131 9.16 -3.72 16.79
N GLY A 132 9.23 -4.35 15.61
CA GLY A 132 10.45 -4.45 14.80
C GLY A 132 11.55 -5.35 15.41
N LEU A 133 11.21 -6.26 16.34
CA LEU A 133 12.19 -7.09 17.03
C LEU A 133 12.84 -8.13 16.11
N THR A 134 14.09 -8.49 16.42
CA THR A 134 14.75 -9.62 15.76
C THR A 134 14.21 -10.95 16.25
N PHE A 135 14.40 -12.03 15.49
CA PHE A 135 13.96 -13.35 15.94
C PHE A 135 14.68 -13.85 17.18
N GLU A 136 15.89 -13.41 17.41
CA GLU A 136 16.70 -13.71 18.58
C GLU A 136 16.04 -13.13 19.84
N HIS A 137 15.69 -11.82 19.82
CA HIS A 137 14.99 -11.16 20.91
C HIS A 137 13.57 -11.74 21.15
N ILE A 138 12.84 -12.08 20.07
CA ILE A 138 11.53 -12.73 20.20
C ILE A 138 11.64 -14.10 20.85
N ALA A 139 12.64 -14.89 20.44
CA ALA A 139 12.90 -16.22 20.99
C ALA A 139 13.24 -16.15 22.49
N GLU A 140 14.09 -15.19 22.89
CA GLU A 140 14.44 -14.93 24.28
C GLU A 140 13.20 -14.53 25.11
N LYS A 141 12.43 -13.52 24.65
CA LYS A 141 11.21 -13.05 25.34
C LYS A 141 10.17 -14.16 25.57
N LEU A 142 10.03 -15.06 24.61
CA LEU A 142 9.03 -16.14 24.65
C LEU A 142 9.59 -17.46 25.19
N ASN A 143 10.86 -17.51 25.57
CA ASN A 143 11.58 -18.69 26.03
C ASN A 143 11.42 -19.89 25.07
N ILE A 144 11.66 -19.65 23.77
CA ILE A 144 11.59 -20.64 22.69
C ILE A 144 12.84 -20.56 21.81
N SER A 145 13.07 -21.56 20.96
CA SER A 145 14.16 -21.47 19.98
C SER A 145 13.82 -20.49 18.83
N VAL A 146 14.85 -19.88 18.24
CA VAL A 146 14.72 -19.01 17.03
C VAL A 146 14.01 -19.74 15.89
N ILE A 147 14.30 -21.04 15.71
CA ILE A 147 13.66 -21.89 14.70
C ILE A 147 12.16 -22.02 15.00
N THR A 148 11.79 -22.17 16.26
CA THR A 148 10.39 -22.24 16.69
C THR A 148 9.69 -20.90 16.44
N ALA A 149 10.31 -19.76 16.77
CA ALA A 149 9.76 -18.45 16.50
C ALA A 149 9.49 -18.21 14.99
N LYS A 150 10.46 -18.55 14.14
CA LYS A 150 10.29 -18.46 12.67
C LYS A 150 9.17 -19.37 12.16
N ARG A 151 9.06 -20.59 12.68
CA ARG A 151 8.00 -21.55 12.30
C ARG A 151 6.61 -21.03 12.66
N TYR A 152 6.43 -20.53 13.89
CA TYR A 152 5.14 -19.97 14.31
C TYR A 152 4.81 -18.68 13.58
N LYS A 153 5.77 -17.79 13.29
CA LYS A 153 5.55 -16.62 12.42
C LYS A 153 5.00 -17.07 11.07
N ASN A 154 5.64 -18.02 10.41
CA ASN A 154 5.17 -18.54 9.12
C ASN A 154 3.78 -19.18 9.21
N TYR A 155 3.49 -19.91 10.28
CA TYR A 155 2.16 -20.47 10.52
C TYR A 155 1.09 -19.38 10.63
N MET A 156 1.34 -18.31 11.41
CA MET A 156 0.42 -17.20 11.57
C MET A 156 0.21 -16.43 10.24
N ILE A 157 1.27 -16.21 9.48
CA ILE A 157 1.17 -15.56 8.15
C ILE A 157 0.29 -16.39 7.20
N ARG A 158 0.40 -17.73 7.23
CA ARG A 158 -0.48 -18.59 6.41
C ARG A 158 -1.95 -18.50 6.85
N GLN A 159 -2.23 -18.37 8.15
CA GLN A 159 -3.59 -18.18 8.64
C GLN A 159 -4.15 -16.82 8.16
N LEU A 160 -3.37 -15.74 8.28
CA LEU A 160 -3.74 -14.41 7.78
C LEU A 160 -3.94 -14.42 6.27
N GLN A 161 -3.05 -15.06 5.52
CA GLN A 161 -3.17 -15.23 4.07
C GLN A 161 -4.52 -15.84 3.66
N LEU A 162 -4.95 -16.91 4.36
CA LEU A 162 -6.23 -17.57 4.11
C LEU A 162 -7.42 -16.63 4.35
N ILE A 163 -7.35 -15.77 5.36
CA ILE A 163 -8.41 -14.81 5.68
C ILE A 163 -8.43 -13.65 4.68
N ILE A 164 -7.26 -13.09 4.37
CA ILE A 164 -7.12 -11.88 3.52
C ILE A 164 -7.34 -12.21 2.03
N PHE A 165 -6.84 -13.36 1.58
CA PHE A 165 -6.85 -13.78 0.18
C PHE A 165 -7.66 -15.08 -0.04
N SER A 166 -8.80 -15.22 0.67
CA SER A 166 -9.66 -16.43 0.60
C SER A 166 -10.05 -16.79 -0.83
N ASP A 167 -10.44 -15.83 -1.64
CA ASP A 167 -10.87 -16.05 -3.02
C ASP A 167 -9.75 -16.56 -3.92
N ASP A 168 -8.53 -16.02 -3.77
CA ASP A 168 -7.35 -16.47 -4.51
C ASP A 168 -6.92 -17.87 -4.08
N VAL A 169 -7.03 -18.18 -2.78
CA VAL A 169 -6.69 -19.49 -2.25
C VAL A 169 -7.70 -20.54 -2.73
N ILE A 170 -9.01 -20.22 -2.71
CA ILE A 170 -10.07 -21.11 -3.20
C ILE A 170 -9.84 -21.41 -4.70
N LYS A 171 -9.57 -20.40 -5.52
CA LYS A 171 -9.27 -20.61 -6.94
C LYS A 171 -8.08 -21.53 -7.17
N ASN A 172 -7.01 -21.39 -6.37
CA ASN A 172 -5.80 -22.22 -6.48
C ASN A 172 -5.99 -23.67 -5.98
N ILE A 173 -6.99 -23.93 -5.14
CA ILE A 173 -7.31 -25.29 -4.64
C ILE A 173 -8.23 -26.01 -5.64
N LEU A 174 -9.11 -25.28 -6.33
CA LEU A 174 -10.11 -25.85 -7.23
C LEU A 174 -9.65 -26.02 -8.68
N ASN A 175 -8.49 -25.45 -9.06
CA ASN A 175 -7.83 -25.60 -10.35
C ASN A 175 -6.65 -26.57 -10.25
#